data_9825a35d3c43c0380ad52c3028585d9f
#
_entry.id   9825a35d3c43c0380ad52c3028585d9f
#
_cell.length_a   1.000
_cell.length_b   1.000
_cell.length_c   1.000
_cell.angle_alpha   90.00
_cell.angle_beta   90.00
_cell.angle_gamma   90.00
#
_symmetry.space_group_name_H-M   'P 1'
#
loop_
_entity.id
_entity.type
_entity.pdbx_description
1 polymer ?
#
loop_
_entity_poly.entity_id
_entity_poly.type
_entity_poly.pdbx_seq_one_letter_code
_entity_poly.pdbx_strand_id
1 'polypeptide(L)'
;MSKFESIIAPLIERFIAFKTASDHWNESSYEPNILLFDRYCKRNYPNDSTLSQEMVNGWCRQRETESGNSYRQRIYVVATFIKYLRARKLTAVEPPDLPPLVKTGYIPHAFTEEELHRFFDACDNITGNRTQEQRIRKITLPVFFRLLFSSGIRTSQTT
;
A
#
# COMPACT_ATOMS: atom_id res chain seq x y z
N MET A 1 17.41 2.24 -14.93
CA MET A 1 17.81 1.00 -14.21
C MET A 1 16.56 0.44 -13.55
N SER A 2 16.36 -0.88 -13.62
CA SER A 2 15.27 -1.54 -12.90
C SER A 2 15.42 -1.33 -11.39
N LYS A 3 14.30 -1.16 -10.69
CA LYS A 3 14.27 -1.12 -9.21
C LYS A 3 14.22 -2.53 -8.60
N PHE A 4 14.04 -3.57 -9.43
CA PHE A 4 14.04 -4.97 -9.06
C PHE A 4 15.38 -5.60 -9.38
N GLU A 5 15.88 -6.47 -8.51
CA GLU A 5 17.26 -6.94 -8.58
C GLU A 5 17.41 -8.46 -8.39
N SER A 6 16.31 -9.18 -8.12
CA SER A 6 16.32 -10.63 -7.97
C SER A 6 16.26 -11.36 -9.32
N ILE A 7 16.41 -12.66 -9.30
CA ILE A 7 16.26 -13.53 -10.49
C ILE A 7 14.86 -13.42 -11.14
N ILE A 8 13.85 -13.03 -10.34
CA ILE A 8 12.46 -12.87 -10.82
C ILE A 8 12.16 -11.45 -11.30
N ALA A 9 13.11 -10.51 -11.25
CA ALA A 9 12.93 -9.13 -11.68
C ALA A 9 12.31 -9.00 -13.09
N PRO A 10 12.77 -9.74 -14.13
CA PRO A 10 12.16 -9.66 -15.46
C PRO A 10 10.69 -10.13 -15.50
N LEU A 11 10.33 -11.09 -14.63
CA LEU A 11 8.96 -11.58 -14.52
C LEU A 11 8.06 -10.56 -13.81
N ILE A 12 8.58 -9.87 -12.80
CA ILE A 12 7.88 -8.78 -12.10
C ILE A 12 7.61 -7.62 -13.05
N GLU A 13 8.59 -7.20 -13.85
CA GLU A 13 8.42 -6.12 -14.81
C GLU A 13 7.33 -6.42 -15.86
N ARG A 14 7.31 -7.66 -16.38
CA ARG A 14 6.24 -8.12 -17.29
C ARG A 14 4.88 -8.13 -16.63
N PHE A 15 4.81 -8.51 -15.36
CA PHE A 15 3.57 -8.47 -14.58
C PHE A 15 3.06 -7.05 -14.38
N ILE A 16 3.94 -6.11 -14.01
CA ILE A 16 3.60 -4.70 -13.85
C ILE A 16 3.09 -4.12 -15.18
N ALA A 17 3.84 -4.32 -16.27
CA ALA A 17 3.43 -3.86 -17.59
C ALA A 17 2.04 -4.39 -18.01
N PHE A 18 1.76 -5.66 -17.73
CA PHE A 18 0.45 -6.26 -17.99
C PHE A 18 -0.66 -5.62 -17.16
N LYS A 19 -0.42 -5.42 -15.86
CA LYS A 19 -1.39 -4.82 -14.94
C LYS A 19 -1.66 -3.36 -15.26
N THR A 20 -0.62 -2.61 -15.63
CA THR A 20 -0.74 -1.20 -16.06
C THR A 20 -1.53 -1.09 -17.37
N ALA A 21 -1.24 -1.96 -18.34
CA ALA A 21 -1.96 -1.96 -19.62
C ALA A 21 -3.45 -2.34 -19.49
N SER A 22 -3.83 -3.07 -18.43
CA SER A 22 -5.22 -3.45 -18.14
C SER A 22 -5.92 -2.53 -17.14
N ASP A 23 -5.33 -1.40 -16.78
CA ASP A 23 -5.82 -0.43 -15.78
C ASP A 23 -6.12 -1.05 -14.40
N HIS A 24 -5.42 -2.13 -14.06
CA HIS A 24 -5.56 -2.85 -12.80
C HIS A 24 -4.33 -2.75 -11.89
N TRP A 25 -3.44 -1.80 -12.21
CA TRP A 25 -2.27 -1.52 -11.39
C TRP A 25 -2.58 -0.45 -10.36
N ASN A 26 -2.48 -0.81 -9.10
CA ASN A 26 -2.52 0.14 -8.00
C ASN A 26 -1.12 0.25 -7.41
N GLU A 27 -0.42 1.32 -7.76
CA GLU A 27 0.97 1.57 -7.38
C GLU A 27 1.15 1.58 -5.86
N SER A 28 0.26 2.26 -5.14
CA SER A 28 0.36 2.37 -3.69
C SER A 28 0.18 1.05 -2.94
N SER A 29 -0.59 0.11 -3.50
CA SER A 29 -0.90 -1.17 -2.86
C SER A 29 0.00 -2.32 -3.31
N TYR A 30 0.30 -2.40 -4.62
CA TYR A 30 1.02 -3.53 -5.19
C TYR A 30 2.52 -3.35 -5.14
N GLU A 31 3.00 -2.16 -5.48
CA GLU A 31 4.44 -1.92 -5.67
C GLU A 31 5.28 -2.13 -4.41
N PRO A 32 4.91 -1.61 -3.22
CA PRO A 32 5.69 -1.84 -2.02
C PRO A 32 5.82 -3.33 -1.69
N ASN A 33 4.76 -4.10 -1.85
CA ASN A 33 4.75 -5.52 -1.52
C ASN A 33 5.54 -6.37 -2.52
N ILE A 34 5.43 -6.07 -3.81
CA ILE A 34 6.18 -6.82 -4.83
C ILE A 34 7.69 -6.49 -4.78
N LEU A 35 8.05 -5.23 -4.46
CA LEU A 35 9.43 -4.83 -4.24
C LEU A 35 10.05 -5.51 -3.01
N LEU A 36 9.28 -5.62 -1.93
CA LEU A 36 9.74 -6.34 -0.73
C LEU A 36 9.90 -7.84 -1.01
N PHE A 37 9.05 -8.44 -1.84
CA PHE A 37 9.19 -9.83 -2.28
C PHE A 37 10.44 -10.03 -3.12
N ASP A 38 10.70 -9.14 -4.07
CA ASP A 38 11.93 -9.15 -4.88
C ASP A 38 13.19 -9.12 -4.00
N ARG A 39 13.25 -8.18 -3.06
CA ARG A 39 14.37 -8.06 -2.11
C ARG A 39 14.52 -9.29 -1.21
N TYR A 40 13.41 -9.88 -0.80
CA TYR A 40 13.41 -11.12 -0.04
C TYR A 40 14.02 -12.27 -0.85
N CYS A 41 13.62 -12.45 -2.10
CA CYS A 41 14.16 -13.46 -3.00
C CYS A 41 15.66 -13.24 -3.22
N LYS A 42 16.07 -12.01 -3.53
CA LYS A 42 17.50 -11.68 -3.71
C LYS A 42 18.34 -12.01 -2.49
N ARG A 43 17.87 -11.68 -1.29
CA ARG A 43 18.61 -11.86 -0.05
C ARG A 43 18.71 -13.31 0.40
N ASN A 44 17.64 -14.08 0.27
CA ASN A 44 17.59 -15.43 0.84
C ASN A 44 17.91 -16.52 -0.19
N TYR A 45 17.81 -16.21 -1.48
CA TYR A 45 18.01 -17.17 -2.58
C TYR A 45 18.88 -16.57 -3.69
N PRO A 46 20.11 -16.10 -3.37
CA PRO A 46 20.96 -15.38 -4.32
C PRO A 46 21.48 -16.27 -5.46
N ASN A 47 21.53 -17.59 -5.22
CA ASN A 47 22.10 -18.57 -6.18
C ASN A 47 21.03 -19.33 -6.97
N ASP A 48 19.76 -19.10 -6.70
CA ASP A 48 18.69 -19.78 -7.42
C ASP A 48 18.53 -19.18 -8.83
N SER A 49 18.18 -20.01 -9.78
CA SER A 49 17.99 -19.58 -11.18
C SER A 49 16.53 -19.40 -11.58
N THR A 50 15.60 -19.89 -10.76
CA THR A 50 14.17 -19.86 -11.05
C THR A 50 13.35 -19.64 -9.78
N LEU A 51 12.12 -19.17 -9.96
CA LEU A 51 11.16 -19.05 -8.87
C LEU A 51 10.77 -20.44 -8.35
N SER A 52 10.89 -20.65 -7.04
CA SER A 52 10.57 -21.92 -6.37
C SER A 52 9.38 -21.79 -5.43
N GLN A 53 8.75 -22.93 -5.11
CA GLN A 53 7.67 -23.00 -4.12
C GLN A 53 8.16 -22.62 -2.72
N GLU A 54 9.41 -22.92 -2.41
CA GLU A 54 10.04 -22.57 -1.14
C GLU A 54 10.12 -21.05 -0.93
N MET A 55 10.52 -20.31 -1.97
CA MET A 55 10.54 -18.84 -1.94
C MET A 55 9.15 -18.27 -1.59
N VAL A 56 8.10 -18.78 -2.25
CA VAL A 56 6.73 -18.33 -2.03
C VAL A 56 6.25 -18.72 -0.64
N ASN A 57 6.46 -19.96 -0.22
CA ASN A 57 6.05 -20.44 1.10
C ASN A 57 6.78 -19.70 2.22
N GLY A 58 8.08 -19.47 2.07
CA GLY A 58 8.90 -18.71 3.03
C GLY A 58 8.44 -17.26 3.16
N TRP A 59 8.13 -16.60 2.05
CA TRP A 59 7.56 -15.25 2.05
C TRP A 59 6.20 -15.19 2.74
N CYS A 60 5.37 -16.21 2.53
CA CYS A 60 4.01 -16.26 3.02
C CYS A 60 3.86 -16.68 4.48
N ARG A 61 4.95 -16.90 5.22
CA ARG A 61 4.88 -17.10 6.68
C ARG A 61 4.42 -15.82 7.36
N GLN A 62 3.44 -15.94 8.26
CA GLN A 62 2.97 -14.79 9.05
C GLN A 62 4.08 -14.31 9.99
N ARG A 63 4.24 -12.99 10.08
CA ARG A 63 5.20 -12.34 10.98
C ARG A 63 4.53 -12.02 12.31
N GLU A 64 5.24 -12.11 13.41
CA GLU A 64 4.68 -11.90 14.75
C GLU A 64 4.03 -10.52 14.95
N THR A 65 4.59 -9.49 14.33
CA THR A 65 4.10 -8.10 14.47
C THR A 65 3.13 -7.68 13.36
N GLU A 66 2.75 -8.60 12.47
CA GLU A 66 1.93 -8.30 11.30
C GLU A 66 0.44 -8.46 11.59
N SER A 67 -0.34 -7.40 11.34
CA SER A 67 -1.80 -7.50 11.43
C SER A 67 -2.38 -8.45 10.38
N GLY A 68 -3.51 -9.10 10.67
CA GLY A 68 -4.13 -10.05 9.73
C GLY A 68 -4.44 -9.44 8.36
N ASN A 69 -4.85 -8.19 8.30
CA ASN A 69 -5.14 -7.52 7.03
C ASN A 69 -3.87 -7.13 6.27
N SER A 70 -2.81 -6.71 6.95
CA SER A 70 -1.49 -6.46 6.34
C SER A 70 -0.88 -7.75 5.79
N TYR A 71 -0.97 -8.83 6.57
CA TYR A 71 -0.58 -10.17 6.15
C TYR A 71 -1.31 -10.60 4.88
N ARG A 72 -2.64 -10.49 4.88
CA ARG A 72 -3.47 -10.80 3.71
C ARG A 72 -3.07 -9.96 2.49
N GLN A 73 -2.87 -8.66 2.65
CA GLN A 73 -2.49 -7.76 1.54
C GLN A 73 -1.14 -8.16 0.94
N ARG A 74 -0.17 -8.47 1.78
CA ARG A 74 1.16 -8.93 1.35
C ARG A 74 1.10 -10.22 0.54
N ILE A 75 0.31 -11.19 0.99
CA ILE A 75 0.11 -12.46 0.27
C ILE A 75 -0.68 -12.25 -1.01
N TYR A 76 -1.71 -11.41 -1.00
CA TYR A 76 -2.56 -11.16 -2.16
C TYR A 76 -1.76 -10.71 -3.38
N VAL A 77 -0.77 -9.84 -3.20
CA VAL A 77 0.08 -9.35 -4.29
C VAL A 77 0.87 -10.50 -4.91
N VAL A 78 1.52 -11.33 -4.09
CA VAL A 78 2.30 -12.48 -4.57
C VAL A 78 1.39 -13.55 -5.19
N ALA A 79 0.24 -13.84 -4.59
CA ALA A 79 -0.75 -14.78 -5.15
C ALA A 79 -1.21 -14.33 -6.55
N THR A 80 -1.46 -13.02 -6.72
CA THR A 80 -1.86 -12.46 -8.01
C THR A 80 -0.73 -12.56 -9.05
N PHE A 81 0.50 -12.30 -8.63
CA PHE A 81 1.70 -12.46 -9.47
C PHE A 81 1.88 -13.92 -9.92
N ILE A 82 1.80 -14.88 -9.00
CA ILE A 82 1.94 -16.31 -9.33
C ILE A 82 0.81 -16.78 -10.27
N LYS A 83 -0.43 -16.37 -10.03
CA LYS A 83 -1.55 -16.65 -10.94
C LYS A 83 -1.30 -16.11 -12.36
N TYR A 84 -0.75 -14.90 -12.47
CA TYR A 84 -0.35 -14.34 -13.75
C TYR A 84 0.71 -15.19 -14.47
N LEU A 85 1.74 -15.64 -13.74
CA LEU A 85 2.82 -16.46 -14.31
C LEU A 85 2.29 -17.84 -14.75
N ARG A 86 1.45 -18.47 -13.94
CA ARG A 86 0.84 -19.78 -14.28
C ARG A 86 -0.05 -19.72 -15.51
N ALA A 87 -0.90 -18.70 -15.60
CA ALA A 87 -1.75 -18.49 -16.77
C ALA A 87 -0.96 -18.40 -18.10
N ARG A 88 0.33 -18.02 -18.00
CA ARG A 88 1.26 -17.92 -19.14
C ARG A 88 2.24 -19.09 -19.22
N LYS A 89 2.08 -20.11 -18.39
CA LYS A 89 2.98 -21.27 -18.30
C LYS A 89 4.44 -20.90 -18.03
N LEU A 90 4.66 -19.81 -17.30
CA LEU A 90 6.01 -19.31 -16.93
C LEU A 90 6.50 -19.90 -15.60
N THR A 91 5.65 -20.57 -14.85
CA THR A 91 6.00 -21.25 -13.60
C THR A 91 5.03 -22.39 -13.32
N ALA A 92 5.50 -23.42 -12.60
CA ALA A 92 4.68 -24.49 -12.04
C ALA A 92 4.33 -24.24 -10.56
N VAL A 93 4.84 -23.15 -9.96
CA VAL A 93 4.63 -22.79 -8.55
C VAL A 93 3.14 -22.54 -8.28
N GLU A 94 2.63 -23.10 -7.19
CA GLU A 94 1.23 -22.90 -6.78
C GLU A 94 1.05 -21.54 -6.09
N PRO A 95 -0.04 -20.81 -6.38
CA PRO A 95 -0.34 -19.59 -5.69
C PRO A 95 -0.66 -19.87 -4.21
N PRO A 96 -0.20 -19.03 -3.28
CA PRO A 96 -0.51 -19.19 -1.87
C PRO A 96 -1.99 -18.96 -1.60
N ASP A 97 -2.53 -19.65 -0.60
CA ASP A 97 -3.87 -19.41 -0.09
C ASP A 97 -3.97 -18.05 0.60
N LEU A 98 -5.09 -17.37 0.37
CA LEU A 98 -5.31 -16.07 0.98
C LEU A 98 -5.93 -16.24 2.37
N PRO A 99 -5.31 -15.66 3.42
CA PRO A 99 -5.91 -15.61 4.74
C PRO A 99 -7.30 -14.94 4.71
N PRO A 100 -8.20 -15.31 5.62
CA PRO A 100 -9.50 -14.65 5.71
C PRO A 100 -9.35 -13.15 5.99
N LEU A 101 -10.33 -12.37 5.52
CA LEU A 101 -10.39 -10.94 5.84
C LEU A 101 -10.78 -10.77 7.30
N VAL A 102 -9.93 -10.10 8.07
CA VAL A 102 -10.25 -9.74 9.46
C VAL A 102 -11.11 -8.48 9.44
N LYS A 103 -12.37 -8.61 9.86
CA LYS A 103 -13.24 -7.44 10.04
C LYS A 103 -12.68 -6.61 11.19
N THR A 104 -12.27 -5.39 10.90
CA THR A 104 -11.91 -4.44 11.95
C THR A 104 -13.19 -3.90 12.57
N GLY A 105 -13.35 -4.05 13.86
CA GLY A 105 -14.46 -3.46 14.62
C GLY A 105 -14.32 -1.94 14.83
N TYR A 106 -13.59 -1.27 13.93
CA TYR A 106 -13.43 0.18 13.99
C TYR A 106 -14.77 0.86 13.70
N ILE A 107 -15.30 1.51 14.71
CA ILE A 107 -16.47 2.41 14.59
C ILE A 107 -15.88 3.81 14.42
N PRO A 108 -16.11 4.47 13.27
CA PRO A 108 -15.65 5.83 13.08
C PRO A 108 -16.25 6.75 14.16
N HIS A 109 -15.44 7.61 14.76
CA HIS A 109 -15.92 8.62 15.67
C HIS A 109 -16.72 9.68 14.87
N ALA A 110 -17.97 9.85 15.23
CA ALA A 110 -18.77 10.96 14.71
C ALA A 110 -18.55 12.18 15.63
N PHE A 111 -17.96 13.22 15.09
CA PHE A 111 -17.72 14.45 15.86
C PHE A 111 -19.04 15.08 16.31
N THR A 112 -19.11 15.48 17.57
CA THR A 112 -20.18 16.31 18.09
C THR A 112 -20.03 17.75 17.57
N GLU A 113 -21.08 18.53 17.64
CA GLU A 113 -21.06 19.94 17.25
C GLU A 113 -20.01 20.74 18.05
N GLU A 114 -19.92 20.49 19.35
CA GLU A 114 -18.91 21.10 20.21
C GLU A 114 -17.47 20.72 19.82
N GLU A 115 -17.22 19.48 19.45
CA GLU A 115 -15.92 19.04 19.00
C GLU A 115 -15.53 19.70 17.68
N LEU A 116 -16.48 19.84 16.76
CA LEU A 116 -16.31 20.55 15.51
C LEU A 116 -15.99 22.03 15.73
N HIS A 117 -16.74 22.69 16.61
CA HIS A 117 -16.44 24.09 16.96
C HIS A 117 -15.03 24.24 17.52
N ARG A 118 -14.66 23.43 18.51
CA ARG A 118 -13.32 23.46 19.10
C ARG A 118 -12.23 23.16 18.07
N PHE A 119 -12.48 22.26 17.14
CA PHE A 119 -11.53 21.95 16.07
C PHE A 119 -11.34 23.14 15.13
N PHE A 120 -12.43 23.79 14.68
CA PHE A 120 -12.31 24.95 13.80
C PHE A 120 -11.72 26.18 14.51
N ASP A 121 -12.06 26.40 15.77
CA ASP A 121 -11.43 27.44 16.59
C ASP A 121 -9.91 27.20 16.71
N ALA A 122 -9.48 25.97 16.94
CA ALA A 122 -8.07 25.63 16.96
C ALA A 122 -7.38 25.88 15.61
N CYS A 123 -8.06 25.60 14.49
CA CYS A 123 -7.56 25.90 13.15
C CYS A 123 -7.40 27.41 12.91
N ASP A 124 -8.35 28.21 13.37
CA ASP A 124 -8.31 29.68 13.20
C ASP A 124 -7.24 30.33 14.09
N ASN A 125 -6.98 29.75 15.24
CA ASN A 125 -6.01 30.24 16.22
C ASN A 125 -4.61 29.63 16.08
N ILE A 126 -4.27 29.03 14.93
CA ILE A 126 -2.92 28.52 14.68
C ILE A 126 -1.91 29.66 14.85
N THR A 127 -0.97 29.46 15.77
CA THR A 127 0.11 30.41 16.04
C THR A 127 1.37 30.03 15.25
N GLY A 128 2.20 31.01 14.96
CA GLY A 128 3.48 30.84 14.27
C GLY A 128 3.59 31.73 13.04
N ASN A 129 4.60 32.61 13.06
CA ASN A 129 4.89 33.56 11.98
C ASN A 129 6.38 33.59 11.63
N ARG A 130 7.18 32.66 12.19
CA ARG A 130 8.65 32.68 12.06
C ARG A 130 9.12 32.24 10.69
N THR A 131 8.44 31.23 10.08
CA THR A 131 8.80 30.71 8.77
C THR A 131 7.69 30.95 7.76
N GLN A 132 8.04 30.96 6.49
CA GLN A 132 7.07 31.07 5.39
C GLN A 132 6.05 29.92 5.43
N GLU A 133 6.50 28.71 5.74
CA GLU A 133 5.62 27.55 5.88
C GLU A 133 4.57 27.72 6.97
N GLN A 134 4.96 28.28 8.13
CA GLN A 134 4.01 28.55 9.22
C GLN A 134 2.95 29.58 8.82
N ARG A 135 3.36 30.62 8.07
CA ARG A 135 2.43 31.63 7.54
C ARG A 135 1.43 31.03 6.55
N ILE A 136 1.93 30.18 5.63
CA ILE A 136 1.08 29.49 4.65
C ILE A 136 0.10 28.57 5.38
N ARG A 137 0.56 27.73 6.31
CA ARG A 137 -0.30 26.85 7.10
C ARG A 137 -1.41 27.58 7.84
N LYS A 138 -1.11 28.71 8.43
CA LYS A 138 -2.06 29.54 9.14
C LYS A 138 -3.23 30.02 8.26
N ILE A 139 -2.97 30.25 6.99
CA ILE A 139 -3.99 30.70 6.03
C ILE A 139 -4.70 29.51 5.38
N THR A 140 -3.96 28.48 5.01
CA THR A 140 -4.49 27.37 4.20
C THR A 140 -5.25 26.32 5.02
N LEU A 141 -4.78 25.99 6.24
CA LEU A 141 -5.41 24.92 7.03
C LEU A 141 -6.85 25.20 7.43
N PRO A 142 -7.23 26.41 7.89
CA PRO A 142 -8.63 26.70 8.21
C PRO A 142 -9.56 26.56 7.01
N VAL A 143 -9.13 27.02 5.85
CA VAL A 143 -9.89 26.93 4.60
C VAL A 143 -9.99 25.46 4.13
N PHE A 144 -8.88 24.77 4.15
CA PHE A 144 -8.78 23.36 3.72
C PHE A 144 -9.72 22.46 4.54
N PHE A 145 -9.66 22.54 5.88
CA PHE A 145 -10.50 21.69 6.73
C PHE A 145 -12.00 22.03 6.61
N ARG A 146 -12.35 23.31 6.45
CA ARG A 146 -13.75 23.69 6.19
C ARG A 146 -14.25 23.16 4.86
N LEU A 147 -13.41 23.21 3.83
CA LEU A 147 -13.72 22.65 2.52
C LEU A 147 -13.93 21.13 2.60
N LEU A 148 -13.02 20.41 3.27
CA LEU A 148 -13.17 18.95 3.47
C LEU A 148 -14.45 18.61 4.22
N PHE A 149 -14.76 19.34 5.29
CA PHE A 149 -15.97 19.11 6.09
C PHE A 149 -17.24 19.39 5.31
N SER A 150 -17.30 20.50 4.58
CA SER A 150 -18.51 20.91 3.85
C SER A 150 -18.75 20.08 2.58
N SER A 151 -17.69 19.63 1.92
CA SER A 151 -17.80 18.88 0.65
C SER A 151 -17.79 17.36 0.80
N GLY A 152 -17.33 16.83 1.94
CA GLY A 152 -17.15 15.39 2.15
C GLY A 152 -16.10 14.75 1.24
N ILE A 153 -15.28 15.55 0.55
CA ILE A 153 -14.21 15.08 -0.33
C ILE A 153 -13.11 14.41 0.51
N ARG A 154 -12.59 13.29 0.04
CA ARG A 154 -11.42 12.66 0.68
C ARG A 154 -10.15 13.42 0.34
N THR A 155 -9.19 13.47 1.28
CA THR A 155 -7.89 14.12 1.07
C THR A 155 -7.14 13.62 -0.16
N SER A 156 -7.31 12.34 -0.53
CA SER A 156 -6.72 11.74 -1.73
C SER A 156 -7.33 12.24 -3.06
N GLN A 157 -8.40 13.03 -3.01
CA GLN A 157 -9.08 13.59 -4.18
C GLN A 157 -8.77 15.07 -4.37
N THR A 158 -7.95 15.66 -3.48
CA THR A 158 -7.59 17.09 -3.50
C THR A 158 -6.18 17.37 -4.01
N THR A 159 -5.49 16.33 -4.52
CA THR A 159 -4.13 16.44 -5.11
C THR A 159 -4.16 16.34 -6.62
#